data_8a9313cd3e4ca3af9f1abf9eca2862d4
#
_entry.id   8a9313cd3e4ca3af9f1abf9eca2862d4
#
_cell.length_a   1.000
_cell.length_b   1.000
_cell.length_c   1.000
_cell.angle_alpha   90.00
_cell.angle_beta   90.00
_cell.angle_gamma   90.00
#
_symmetry.space_group_name_H-M   'P 1'
#
loop_
_entity.id
_entity.type
_entity.pdbx_description
1 polymer ?
#
loop_
_entity_poly.entity_id
_entity_poly.type
_entity_poly.pdbx_seq_one_letter_code
_entity_poly.pdbx_strand_id
1 'polypeptide(L)'
;MATHLLMRLEAPLMSFGTTAVDHRRPVQPWPAVSMLTGLLANALGWQREQAADLDRLQARLRWAARIDRPGFALNDFQTAQLGKSDKGWTTRGTVEERAGGADAYNSPHLRSRDYRSVASVLVALRLEPADEVPTLQDLAAALDHPARPLFLGRKGCLPATRIGLGLVQAADAVVALQQVAGLSDGVAPEHAAIYFNAGAAPAAPGLRVHHSSDERRFALDVHAGRQQIYEQPVRGFA
;
A
#
# COMPACT_ATOMS: atom_id res chain seq x y z
N MET A 1 0.52 3.45 26.59
CA MET A 1 0.92 2.45 25.54
C MET A 1 -0.33 2.10 24.74
N ALA A 2 -0.16 1.91 23.42
CA ALA A 2 -1.25 1.52 22.51
C ALA A 2 -0.92 0.20 21.83
N THR A 3 -1.95 -0.56 21.45
CA THR A 3 -1.77 -1.79 20.68
C THR A 3 -1.52 -1.45 19.21
N HIS A 4 -0.54 -2.12 18.60
CA HIS A 4 -0.20 -2.00 17.19
C HIS A 4 -0.21 -3.37 16.52
N LEU A 5 -0.72 -3.44 15.31
CA LEU A 5 -0.61 -4.60 14.43
C LEU A 5 0.68 -4.48 13.63
N LEU A 6 1.54 -5.49 13.73
CA LEU A 6 2.74 -5.60 12.94
C LEU A 6 2.48 -6.42 11.67
N MET A 7 3.00 -5.93 10.54
CA MET A 7 2.88 -6.61 9.25
C MET A 7 4.22 -6.54 8.52
N ARG A 8 4.59 -7.63 7.82
CA ARG A 8 5.70 -7.66 6.89
C ARG A 8 5.18 -7.72 5.46
N LEU A 9 5.56 -6.74 4.68
CA LEU A 9 5.25 -6.67 3.26
C LEU A 9 6.51 -7.06 2.49
N GLU A 10 6.53 -8.28 1.97
CA GLU A 10 7.65 -8.83 1.23
C GLU A 10 7.13 -9.66 0.06
N ALA A 11 7.65 -9.40 -1.14
CA ALA A 11 7.28 -10.08 -2.36
C ALA A 11 8.39 -9.98 -3.40
N PRO A 12 8.42 -10.87 -4.41
CA PRO A 12 9.29 -10.72 -5.56
C PRO A 12 9.08 -9.39 -6.28
N LEU A 13 7.83 -8.93 -6.38
CA LEU A 13 7.43 -7.62 -6.87
C LEU A 13 6.42 -6.98 -5.93
N MET A 14 6.60 -5.69 -5.65
CA MET A 14 5.65 -4.86 -4.89
C MET A 14 5.33 -3.58 -5.65
N SER A 15 4.11 -3.08 -5.48
CA SER A 15 3.65 -1.86 -6.15
C SER A 15 2.90 -0.96 -5.17
N PHE A 16 3.63 -0.15 -4.43
CA PHE A 16 3.06 0.91 -3.61
C PHE A 16 2.82 2.12 -4.50
N GLY A 17 1.61 2.19 -5.08
CA GLY A 17 1.26 3.21 -6.05
C GLY A 17 1.27 4.61 -5.46
N THR A 18 1.58 5.59 -6.29
CA THR A 18 1.40 7.01 -6.06
C THR A 18 0.52 7.59 -7.17
N THR A 19 0.41 8.91 -7.25
CA THR A 19 -0.40 9.56 -8.28
C THR A 19 0.01 9.11 -9.68
N ALA A 20 -0.95 8.56 -10.40
CA ALA A 20 -0.76 8.09 -11.76
C ALA A 20 -0.97 9.24 -12.75
N VAL A 21 -0.04 9.39 -13.69
CA VAL A 21 -0.13 10.36 -14.76
C VAL A 21 -0.16 9.62 -16.09
N ASP A 22 -1.27 9.75 -16.81
CA ASP A 22 -1.47 9.13 -18.13
C ASP A 22 -1.19 7.61 -18.11
N HIS A 23 -0.30 7.13 -18.96
CA HIS A 23 0.06 5.71 -19.11
C HIS A 23 1.07 5.21 -18.08
N ARG A 24 1.69 6.11 -17.31
CA ARG A 24 2.70 5.77 -16.29
C ARG A 24 2.08 5.55 -14.92
N ARG A 25 2.50 4.46 -14.28
CA ARG A 25 2.07 4.07 -12.93
C ARG A 25 3.29 3.95 -12.01
N PRO A 26 3.77 5.08 -11.47
CA PRO A 26 4.94 5.10 -10.59
C PRO A 26 4.64 4.44 -9.24
N VAL A 27 5.72 4.12 -8.51
CA VAL A 27 5.65 3.58 -7.14
C VAL A 27 6.48 4.44 -6.19
N GLN A 28 6.05 4.50 -4.94
CA GLN A 28 6.76 5.13 -3.84
C GLN A 28 7.40 4.09 -2.93
N PRO A 29 8.36 4.45 -2.05
CA PRO A 29 9.02 3.48 -1.19
C PRO A 29 8.17 2.97 -0.03
N TRP A 30 7.18 3.74 0.44
CA TRP A 30 6.27 3.36 1.53
C TRP A 30 4.91 2.93 1.01
N PRO A 31 4.15 2.10 1.75
CA PRO A 31 2.80 1.73 1.38
C PRO A 31 1.85 2.92 1.45
N ALA A 32 1.05 3.12 0.40
CA ALA A 32 -0.02 4.11 0.38
C ALA A 32 -1.12 3.74 1.38
N VAL A 33 -1.76 4.73 2.02
CA VAL A 33 -2.87 4.45 2.94
C VAL A 33 -4.02 3.72 2.24
N SER A 34 -4.32 4.08 1.00
CA SER A 34 -5.33 3.38 0.19
C SER A 34 -4.96 1.93 -0.11
N MET A 35 -3.65 1.63 -0.27
CA MET A 35 -3.16 0.27 -0.44
C MET A 35 -3.32 -0.54 0.85
N LEU A 36 -2.94 0.02 2.01
CA LEU A 36 -3.14 -0.63 3.31
C LEU A 36 -4.63 -0.89 3.57
N THR A 37 -5.48 0.11 3.32
CA THR A 37 -6.94 -0.05 3.44
C THR A 37 -7.45 -1.17 2.54
N GLY A 38 -7.05 -1.18 1.27
CA GLY A 38 -7.48 -2.20 0.31
C GLY A 38 -6.98 -3.61 0.67
N LEU A 39 -5.76 -3.74 1.20
CA LEU A 39 -5.19 -5.01 1.67
C LEU A 39 -6.02 -5.56 2.84
N LEU A 40 -6.28 -4.74 3.86
CA LEU A 40 -7.03 -5.12 5.06
C LEU A 40 -8.50 -5.42 4.73
N ALA A 41 -9.13 -4.60 3.93
CA ALA A 41 -10.50 -4.82 3.47
C ALA A 41 -10.64 -6.09 2.61
N ASN A 42 -9.65 -6.39 1.77
CA ASN A 42 -9.61 -7.63 1.00
C ASN A 42 -9.47 -8.86 1.92
N ALA A 43 -8.66 -8.77 2.97
CA ALA A 43 -8.54 -9.80 4.01
C ALA A 43 -9.88 -10.03 4.72
N LEU A 44 -10.60 -8.97 5.08
CA LEU A 44 -11.93 -9.01 5.70
C LEU A 44 -13.04 -9.51 4.75
N GLY A 45 -12.78 -9.60 3.45
CA GLY A 45 -13.78 -10.00 2.47
C GLY A 45 -14.73 -8.86 2.02
N TRP A 46 -14.42 -7.61 2.35
CA TRP A 46 -15.25 -6.46 1.97
C TRP A 46 -15.31 -6.27 0.47
N GLN A 47 -16.46 -5.83 0.00
CA GLN A 47 -16.70 -5.53 -1.41
C GLN A 47 -16.46 -4.04 -1.69
N ARG A 48 -16.33 -3.70 -2.97
CA ARG A 48 -16.08 -2.32 -3.40
C ARG A 48 -17.26 -1.40 -3.10
N GLU A 49 -18.46 -1.96 -3.07
CA GLU A 49 -19.73 -1.28 -2.78
C GLU A 49 -19.80 -0.80 -1.34
N GLN A 50 -19.00 -1.37 -0.45
CA GLN A 50 -18.88 -0.95 0.96
C GLN A 50 -17.99 0.29 1.10
N ALA A 51 -18.23 1.30 0.27
CA ALA A 51 -17.39 2.49 0.19
C ALA A 51 -17.31 3.25 1.52
N ALA A 52 -18.40 3.33 2.28
CA ALA A 52 -18.44 4.00 3.57
C ALA A 52 -17.54 3.29 4.61
N ASP A 53 -17.55 1.96 4.65
CA ASP A 53 -16.71 1.17 5.54
C ASP A 53 -15.22 1.32 5.15
N LEU A 54 -14.92 1.33 3.86
CA LEU A 54 -13.58 1.55 3.31
C LEU A 54 -13.05 2.94 3.66
N ASP A 55 -13.85 3.99 3.45
CA ASP A 55 -13.50 5.37 3.80
C ASP A 55 -13.28 5.50 5.32
N ARG A 56 -14.15 4.84 6.13
CA ARG A 56 -14.03 4.85 7.59
C ARG A 56 -12.77 4.13 8.06
N LEU A 57 -12.46 2.96 7.53
CA LEU A 57 -11.24 2.22 7.86
C LEU A 57 -10.01 3.06 7.52
N GLN A 58 -9.97 3.64 6.31
CA GLN A 58 -8.87 4.49 5.86
C GLN A 58 -8.61 5.66 6.82
N ALA A 59 -9.67 6.35 7.23
CA ALA A 59 -9.58 7.51 8.13
C ALA A 59 -9.03 7.15 9.53
N ARG A 60 -9.21 5.90 9.96
CA ARG A 60 -8.75 5.40 11.27
C ARG A 60 -7.30 4.92 11.27
N LEU A 61 -6.69 4.68 10.10
CA LEU A 61 -5.33 4.11 10.02
C LEU A 61 -4.28 5.12 10.47
N ARG A 62 -3.53 4.77 11.51
CA ARG A 62 -2.30 5.44 11.93
C ARG A 62 -1.18 4.43 11.77
N TRP A 63 -0.26 4.69 10.86
CA TRP A 63 0.74 3.71 10.45
C TRP A 63 2.14 4.30 10.34
N ALA A 64 3.12 3.45 10.58
CA ALA A 64 4.52 3.68 10.25
C ALA A 64 5.06 2.49 9.46
N ALA A 65 5.99 2.76 8.55
CA ALA A 65 6.63 1.76 7.71
C ALA A 65 8.16 1.94 7.75
N ARG A 66 8.88 0.88 8.10
CA ARG A 66 10.34 0.82 8.05
C ARG A 66 10.76 0.06 6.81
N ILE A 67 11.62 0.67 6.02
CA ILE A 67 12.16 0.04 4.81
C ILE A 67 13.35 -0.83 5.24
N ASP A 68 13.13 -2.12 5.45
CA ASP A 68 14.17 -3.07 5.85
C ASP A 68 15.07 -3.45 4.67
N ARG A 69 14.51 -3.53 3.48
CA ARG A 69 15.22 -3.72 2.21
C ARG A 69 14.53 -2.92 1.10
N PRO A 70 15.19 -1.89 0.52
CA PRO A 70 14.57 -1.02 -0.49
C PRO A 70 14.28 -1.74 -1.81
N GLY A 71 14.99 -2.83 -2.10
CA GLY A 71 14.89 -3.55 -3.37
C GLY A 71 15.37 -2.73 -4.57
N PHE A 72 15.03 -3.18 -5.77
CA PHE A 72 15.42 -2.55 -7.01
C PHE A 72 14.19 -1.99 -7.73
N ALA A 73 14.36 -0.88 -8.43
CA ALA A 73 13.33 -0.35 -9.32
C ALA A 73 13.25 -1.23 -10.59
N LEU A 74 12.03 -1.65 -10.93
CA LEU A 74 11.74 -2.37 -12.15
C LEU A 74 10.62 -1.65 -12.88
N ASN A 75 10.81 -1.36 -14.16
CA ASN A 75 9.78 -0.82 -15.04
C ASN A 75 9.32 -1.91 -16.01
N ASP A 76 8.04 -2.19 -16.00
CA ASP A 76 7.37 -3.09 -16.93
C ASP A 76 6.65 -2.24 -17.99
N PHE A 77 7.12 -2.34 -19.22
CA PHE A 77 6.53 -1.65 -20.36
C PHE A 77 5.69 -2.63 -21.17
N GLN A 78 4.41 -2.31 -21.28
CA GLN A 78 3.43 -3.16 -21.96
C GLN A 78 2.76 -2.41 -23.09
N THR A 79 2.50 -3.12 -24.18
CA THR A 79 1.65 -2.67 -25.27
C THR A 79 0.46 -3.59 -25.39
N ALA A 80 -0.71 -3.03 -25.65
CA ALA A 80 -1.92 -3.79 -25.94
C ALA A 80 -2.65 -3.13 -27.11
N GLN A 81 -3.00 -3.93 -28.09
CA GLN A 81 -3.76 -3.47 -29.27
C GLN A 81 -4.98 -4.38 -29.42
N LEU A 82 -6.14 -3.77 -29.58
CA LEU A 82 -7.36 -4.51 -29.92
C LEU A 82 -7.42 -4.72 -31.44
N GLY A 83 -7.82 -5.90 -31.87
CA GLY A 83 -8.19 -6.15 -33.24
C GLY A 83 -9.46 -5.38 -33.65
N LYS A 84 -9.74 -5.31 -34.94
CA LYS A 84 -10.88 -4.55 -35.48
C LYS A 84 -12.25 -5.09 -35.00
N SER A 85 -12.30 -6.37 -34.65
CA SER A 85 -13.51 -7.06 -34.14
C SER A 85 -13.60 -7.08 -32.63
N ASP A 86 -12.55 -6.63 -31.91
CA ASP A 86 -12.53 -6.72 -30.47
C ASP A 86 -13.28 -5.55 -29.85
N LYS A 87 -14.06 -5.84 -28.82
CA LYS A 87 -14.71 -4.82 -27.99
C LYS A 87 -13.79 -4.40 -26.83
N GLY A 88 -13.87 -3.14 -26.43
CA GLY A 88 -13.14 -2.63 -25.29
C GLY A 88 -13.63 -3.27 -23.97
N TRP A 89 -12.72 -3.42 -23.01
CA TRP A 89 -13.04 -3.93 -21.67
C TRP A 89 -12.96 -2.79 -20.65
N THR A 90 -13.95 -2.74 -19.79
CA THR A 90 -13.90 -1.88 -18.60
C THR A 90 -13.38 -2.66 -17.40
N THR A 91 -12.93 -1.94 -16.37
CA THR A 91 -12.55 -2.55 -15.08
C THR A 91 -13.72 -3.20 -14.34
N ARG A 92 -14.96 -2.94 -14.79
CA ARG A 92 -16.20 -3.49 -14.24
C ARG A 92 -16.61 -4.82 -14.88
N GLY A 93 -15.80 -5.36 -15.80
CA GLY A 93 -16.10 -6.60 -16.52
C GLY A 93 -17.17 -6.49 -17.61
N THR A 94 -17.70 -5.30 -17.85
CA THR A 94 -18.62 -5.04 -18.97
C THR A 94 -17.83 -4.74 -20.23
N VAL A 95 -18.35 -5.17 -21.36
CA VAL A 95 -17.77 -4.89 -22.67
C VAL A 95 -18.37 -3.59 -23.19
N GLU A 96 -17.51 -2.62 -23.54
CA GLU A 96 -17.95 -1.37 -24.16
C GLU A 96 -17.43 -1.27 -25.59
N GLU A 97 -18.24 -0.73 -26.48
CA GLU A 97 -17.80 -0.39 -27.83
C GLU A 97 -16.79 0.77 -27.75
N ARG A 98 -15.73 0.66 -28.55
CA ARG A 98 -14.68 1.65 -28.55
C ARG A 98 -15.12 2.91 -29.29
N ALA A 99 -15.20 4.03 -28.58
CA ALA A 99 -15.39 5.33 -29.21
C ALA A 99 -14.09 5.74 -29.94
N GLY A 100 -14.21 6.38 -31.11
CA GLY A 100 -13.06 6.93 -31.86
C GLY A 100 -12.87 6.39 -33.28
N GLY A 101 -13.76 5.55 -33.79
CA GLY A 101 -13.72 5.08 -35.17
C GLY A 101 -12.53 4.18 -35.50
N ALA A 102 -12.22 4.02 -36.80
CA ALA A 102 -11.17 3.12 -37.28
C ALA A 102 -9.77 3.43 -36.75
N ASP A 103 -9.44 4.69 -36.50
CA ASP A 103 -8.13 5.10 -36.01
C ASP A 103 -7.85 4.66 -34.57
N ALA A 104 -8.89 4.43 -33.75
CA ALA A 104 -8.75 3.91 -32.41
C ALA A 104 -8.18 2.49 -32.33
N TYR A 105 -8.20 1.75 -33.44
CA TYR A 105 -7.67 0.39 -33.56
C TYR A 105 -6.24 0.34 -34.13
N ASN A 106 -5.76 1.45 -34.69
CA ASN A 106 -4.47 1.49 -35.39
C ASN A 106 -3.28 1.77 -34.46
N SER A 107 -3.52 2.26 -33.25
CA SER A 107 -2.46 2.59 -32.32
C SER A 107 -2.50 1.70 -31.07
N PRO A 108 -1.37 1.11 -30.67
CA PRO A 108 -1.30 0.35 -29.43
C PRO A 108 -1.48 1.25 -28.22
N HIS A 109 -2.12 0.73 -27.17
CA HIS A 109 -2.14 1.34 -25.86
C HIS A 109 -0.84 1.04 -25.14
N LEU A 110 -0.11 2.08 -24.80
CA LEU A 110 1.12 1.96 -24.03
C LEU A 110 0.81 1.99 -22.53
N ARG A 111 1.52 1.16 -21.77
CA ARG A 111 1.44 1.15 -20.30
C ARG A 111 2.82 0.95 -19.72
N SER A 112 3.21 1.86 -18.86
CA SER A 112 4.46 1.78 -18.09
C SER A 112 4.10 1.61 -16.61
N ARG A 113 4.59 0.54 -15.99
CA ARG A 113 4.27 0.17 -14.61
C ARG A 113 5.55 -0.05 -13.84
N ASP A 114 5.78 0.81 -12.86
CA ASP A 114 6.92 0.66 -11.97
C ASP A 114 6.60 -0.35 -10.85
N TYR A 115 7.62 -1.07 -10.41
CA TYR A 115 7.60 -2.01 -9.31
C TYR A 115 8.86 -1.83 -8.45
N ARG A 116 8.79 -2.32 -7.22
CA ARG A 116 9.96 -2.64 -6.40
C ARG A 116 10.14 -4.15 -6.39
N SER A 117 11.30 -4.62 -6.84
CA SER A 117 11.64 -6.04 -6.80
C SER A 117 12.46 -6.36 -5.56
N VAL A 118 12.19 -7.51 -4.94
CA VAL A 118 12.94 -8.05 -3.80
C VAL A 118 12.98 -7.06 -2.61
N ALA A 119 11.98 -6.21 -2.45
CA ALA A 119 11.90 -5.28 -1.34
C ALA A 119 11.26 -5.93 -0.11
N SER A 120 11.56 -5.42 1.09
CA SER A 120 10.92 -5.82 2.34
C SER A 120 10.64 -4.59 3.19
N VAL A 121 9.39 -4.47 3.65
CA VAL A 121 8.89 -3.34 4.44
C VAL A 121 8.17 -3.87 5.67
N LEU A 122 8.58 -3.42 6.84
CA LEU A 122 7.89 -3.68 8.10
C LEU A 122 6.91 -2.54 8.37
N VAL A 123 5.65 -2.87 8.67
CA VAL A 123 4.60 -1.89 8.97
C VAL A 123 4.09 -2.13 10.38
N ALA A 124 3.93 -1.06 11.14
CA ALA A 124 3.17 -1.02 12.38
C ALA A 124 1.97 -0.10 12.19
N LEU A 125 0.78 -0.55 12.53
CA LEU A 125 -0.41 0.28 12.44
C LEU A 125 -1.30 0.14 13.67
N ARG A 126 -2.03 1.20 13.99
CA ARG A 126 -3.12 1.23 14.95
C ARG A 126 -4.36 1.87 14.35
N LEU A 127 -5.48 1.66 14.99
CA LEU A 127 -6.75 2.29 14.62
C LEU A 127 -7.09 3.41 15.61
N GLU A 128 -7.61 4.50 15.11
CA GLU A 128 -8.06 5.64 15.92
C GLU A 128 -9.39 6.19 15.41
N PRO A 129 -10.49 6.02 16.14
CA PRO A 129 -10.60 5.34 17.45
C PRO A 129 -10.37 3.82 17.36
N ALA A 130 -9.98 3.21 18.48
CA ALA A 130 -9.61 1.79 18.56
C ALA A 130 -10.78 0.84 18.80
N ASP A 131 -11.86 1.35 19.38
CA ASP A 131 -13.04 0.61 19.87
C ASP A 131 -14.13 0.39 18.81
N GLU A 132 -13.92 0.88 17.58
CA GLU A 132 -14.84 0.63 16.46
C GLU A 132 -14.48 -0.65 15.71
N VAL A 133 -15.48 -1.30 15.13
CA VAL A 133 -15.32 -2.44 14.20
C VAL A 133 -14.90 -1.93 12.80
N PRO A 134 -13.93 -2.61 12.15
CA PRO A 134 -13.12 -3.70 12.65
C PRO A 134 -12.11 -3.23 13.70
N THR A 135 -11.82 -4.09 14.68
CA THR A 135 -10.77 -3.90 15.66
C THR A 135 -9.41 -4.36 15.11
N LEU A 136 -8.31 -4.08 15.81
CA LEU A 136 -6.99 -4.63 15.44
C LEU A 136 -6.94 -6.15 15.50
N GLN A 137 -7.70 -6.75 16.42
CA GLN A 137 -7.84 -8.19 16.54
C GLN A 137 -8.53 -8.80 15.32
N ASP A 138 -9.59 -8.14 14.83
CA ASP A 138 -10.29 -8.55 13.61
C ASP A 138 -9.36 -8.48 12.39
N LEU A 139 -8.57 -7.42 12.29
CA LEU A 139 -7.59 -7.27 11.21
C LEU A 139 -6.48 -8.32 11.28
N ALA A 140 -5.96 -8.61 12.47
CA ALA A 140 -4.96 -9.64 12.66
C ALA A 140 -5.48 -11.02 12.28
N ALA A 141 -6.69 -11.36 12.74
CA ALA A 141 -7.35 -12.62 12.39
C ALA A 141 -7.63 -12.74 10.88
N ALA A 142 -8.07 -11.64 10.25
CA ALA A 142 -8.31 -11.61 8.81
C ALA A 142 -7.03 -11.76 7.97
N LEU A 143 -5.89 -11.25 8.44
CA LEU A 143 -4.61 -11.47 7.77
C LEU A 143 -4.11 -12.90 7.89
N ASP A 144 -4.47 -13.61 8.95
CA ASP A 144 -4.11 -15.03 9.13
C ASP A 144 -5.03 -15.97 8.33
N HIS A 145 -6.31 -15.61 8.24
CA HIS A 145 -7.34 -16.35 7.51
C HIS A 145 -8.08 -15.43 6.53
N PRO A 146 -7.41 -14.97 5.47
CA PRO A 146 -7.99 -13.99 4.57
C PRO A 146 -9.16 -14.56 3.77
N ALA A 147 -10.24 -13.80 3.66
CA ALA A 147 -11.39 -14.16 2.85
C ALA A 147 -11.06 -14.30 1.36
N ARG A 148 -9.98 -13.66 0.90
CA ARG A 148 -9.49 -13.70 -0.49
C ARG A 148 -7.97 -13.67 -0.52
N PRO A 149 -7.34 -14.14 -1.63
CA PRO A 149 -5.89 -14.04 -1.82
C PRO A 149 -5.41 -12.59 -1.65
N LEU A 150 -4.33 -12.41 -0.89
CA LEU A 150 -3.73 -11.10 -0.62
C LEU A 150 -2.68 -10.76 -1.69
N PHE A 151 -2.51 -9.46 -1.94
CA PHE A 151 -1.49 -8.94 -2.86
C PHE A 151 -0.98 -7.58 -2.42
N LEU A 152 0.28 -7.26 -2.72
CA LEU A 152 0.96 -6.05 -2.28
C LEU A 152 0.91 -4.96 -3.36
N GLY A 153 -0.27 -4.35 -3.49
CA GLY A 153 -0.59 -3.30 -4.45
C GLY A 153 -1.32 -3.83 -5.68
N ARG A 154 -0.62 -4.36 -6.66
CA ARG A 154 -1.25 -4.98 -7.86
C ARG A 154 -1.48 -6.47 -7.64
N LYS A 155 -2.51 -7.03 -8.29
CA LYS A 155 -2.90 -8.45 -8.15
C LYS A 155 -1.76 -9.46 -8.42
N GLY A 156 -0.80 -9.11 -9.28
CA GLY A 156 0.37 -9.96 -9.55
C GLY A 156 1.47 -9.88 -8.48
N CYS A 157 1.37 -8.99 -7.51
CA CYS A 157 2.34 -8.83 -6.44
C CYS A 157 1.97 -9.71 -5.24
N LEU A 158 2.19 -11.00 -5.35
CA LEU A 158 1.83 -11.97 -4.31
C LEU A 158 2.85 -11.93 -3.17
N PRO A 159 2.41 -11.98 -1.90
CA PRO A 159 3.30 -12.04 -0.75
C PRO A 159 4.21 -13.28 -0.80
N ALA A 160 5.48 -13.11 -0.46
CA ALA A 160 6.44 -14.21 -0.31
C ALA A 160 6.43 -14.83 1.10
N THR A 161 5.87 -14.09 2.07
CA THR A 161 5.83 -14.50 3.48
C THR A 161 4.46 -14.20 4.08
N ARG A 162 4.21 -14.72 5.30
CA ARG A 162 3.04 -14.32 6.09
C ARG A 162 3.07 -12.81 6.34
N ILE A 163 1.96 -12.13 6.09
CA ILE A 163 1.87 -10.68 6.25
C ILE A 163 1.73 -10.30 7.72
N GLY A 164 0.77 -10.87 8.45
CA GLY A 164 0.52 -10.58 9.85
C GLY A 164 1.62 -11.16 10.76
N LEU A 165 2.24 -10.31 11.59
CA LEU A 165 3.24 -10.73 12.58
C LEU A 165 2.69 -10.74 14.01
N GLY A 166 1.46 -10.28 14.22
CA GLY A 166 0.80 -10.22 15.51
C GLY A 166 0.68 -8.80 16.07
N LEU A 167 0.24 -8.73 17.33
CA LEU A 167 -0.03 -7.49 18.04
C LEU A 167 1.07 -7.22 19.07
N VAL A 168 1.49 -5.96 19.18
CA VAL A 168 2.48 -5.50 20.15
C VAL A 168 1.98 -4.27 20.89
N GLN A 169 2.50 -4.06 22.11
CA GLN A 169 2.26 -2.85 22.90
C GLN A 169 3.45 -1.90 22.75
N ALA A 170 3.20 -0.68 22.33
CA ALA A 170 4.23 0.35 22.19
C ALA A 170 3.68 1.74 22.51
N ALA A 171 4.58 2.72 22.70
CA ALA A 171 4.19 4.11 22.88
C ALA A 171 3.54 4.68 21.61
N ASP A 172 4.13 4.37 20.46
CA ASP A 172 3.68 4.78 19.13
C ASP A 172 4.11 3.76 18.07
N ALA A 173 3.75 4.00 16.81
CA ALA A 173 4.02 3.07 15.71
C ALA A 173 5.53 2.98 15.37
N VAL A 174 6.31 4.04 15.55
CA VAL A 174 7.76 4.04 15.32
C VAL A 174 8.44 3.17 16.37
N VAL A 175 8.08 3.32 17.64
CA VAL A 175 8.58 2.48 18.74
C VAL A 175 8.18 1.02 18.54
N ALA A 176 6.97 0.75 18.03
CA ALA A 176 6.55 -0.62 17.69
C ALA A 176 7.46 -1.27 16.64
N LEU A 177 7.86 -0.54 15.60
CA LEU A 177 8.80 -1.03 14.58
C LEU A 177 10.19 -1.33 15.16
N GLN A 178 10.65 -0.58 16.16
CA GLN A 178 11.95 -0.76 16.78
C GLN A 178 12.04 -2.04 17.63
N GLN A 179 10.91 -2.59 18.07
CA GLN A 179 10.86 -3.86 18.81
C GLN A 179 11.13 -5.09 17.94
N VAL A 180 11.09 -4.94 16.61
CA VAL A 180 11.33 -6.02 15.65
C VAL A 180 12.72 -5.87 15.08
N ALA A 181 13.54 -6.92 15.19
CA ALA A 181 14.86 -6.97 14.58
C ALA A 181 14.77 -6.71 13.07
N GLY A 182 15.75 -5.99 12.53
CA GLY A 182 15.91 -5.82 11.08
C GLY A 182 16.20 -7.14 10.39
N LEU A 183 16.10 -7.16 9.06
CA LEU A 183 16.53 -8.32 8.29
C LEU A 183 18.06 -8.47 8.44
N SER A 184 18.50 -9.70 8.71
CA SER A 184 19.92 -10.05 8.88
C SER A 184 20.75 -9.99 7.59
N ASP A 185 20.14 -9.75 6.45
CA ASP A 185 20.73 -9.85 5.11
C ASP A 185 21.59 -8.64 4.70
N GLY A 186 22.14 -7.91 5.68
CA GLY A 186 23.24 -6.98 5.42
C GLY A 186 22.88 -5.69 4.66
N VAL A 187 21.63 -5.25 4.66
CA VAL A 187 21.33 -3.88 4.25
C VAL A 187 21.79 -2.97 5.36
N ALA A 188 22.82 -2.20 5.08
CA ALA A 188 23.38 -1.26 6.03
C ALA A 188 22.27 -0.37 6.62
N PRO A 189 22.14 -0.30 7.95
CA PRO A 189 21.11 0.49 8.63
C PRO A 189 21.09 1.97 8.24
N GLU A 190 22.18 2.46 7.70
CA GLU A 190 22.37 3.85 7.25
C GLU A 190 21.44 4.30 6.11
N HIS A 191 20.79 3.35 5.40
CA HIS A 191 19.80 3.66 4.37
C HIS A 191 18.37 3.27 4.76
N ALA A 192 18.17 2.73 5.96
CA ALA A 192 16.84 2.42 6.44
C ALA A 192 16.12 3.72 6.85
N ALA A 193 14.95 3.95 6.29
CA ALA A 193 14.09 5.06 6.65
C ALA A 193 12.77 4.54 7.20
N ILE A 194 12.23 5.28 8.16
CA ILE A 194 10.87 5.08 8.67
C ILE A 194 10.00 6.20 8.10
N TYR A 195 8.92 5.82 7.47
CA TYR A 195 7.87 6.72 6.99
C TYR A 195 6.63 6.54 7.85
N PHE A 196 5.99 7.63 8.27
CA PHE A 196 4.77 7.53 9.07
C PHE A 196 3.81 8.67 8.79
N ASN A 197 2.51 8.42 8.91
CA ASN A 197 1.49 9.44 8.76
C ASN A 197 1.23 10.20 10.07
N ALA A 198 0.55 11.33 9.95
CA ALA A 198 0.17 12.15 11.10
C ALA A 198 -0.62 11.32 12.13
N GLY A 199 -0.25 11.47 13.40
CA GLY A 199 -0.85 10.75 14.52
C GLY A 199 -0.31 9.34 14.75
N ALA A 200 0.54 8.79 13.88
CA ALA A 200 1.15 7.47 14.10
C ALA A 200 2.27 7.52 15.13
N ALA A 201 3.04 8.61 15.15
CA ALA A 201 4.10 8.92 16.11
C ALA A 201 4.23 10.43 16.25
N PRO A 202 4.90 10.94 17.32
CA PRO A 202 5.23 12.35 17.43
C PRO A 202 6.17 12.79 16.31
N ALA A 203 5.82 13.87 15.60
CA ALA A 203 6.68 14.45 14.59
C ALA A 203 7.72 15.35 15.28
N ALA A 204 8.98 14.91 15.32
CA ALA A 204 10.08 15.72 15.82
C ALA A 204 10.40 16.89 14.87
N PRO A 205 10.87 18.04 15.38
CA PRO A 205 11.34 19.12 14.53
C PRO A 205 12.46 18.67 13.58
N GLY A 206 12.43 19.14 12.33
CA GLY A 206 13.48 18.87 11.34
C GLY A 206 13.33 17.56 10.55
N LEU A 207 12.26 16.80 10.74
CA LEU A 207 11.95 15.67 9.87
C LEU A 207 11.62 16.16 8.45
N ARG A 208 12.02 15.38 7.44
CA ARG A 208 11.56 15.60 6.08
C ARG A 208 10.07 15.28 6.00
N VAL A 209 9.31 16.15 5.34
CA VAL A 209 7.87 15.96 5.13
C VAL A 209 7.61 15.76 3.65
N HIS A 210 6.95 14.67 3.33
CA HIS A 210 6.43 14.37 2.01
C HIS A 210 4.92 14.63 1.97
N HIS A 211 4.45 15.15 0.85
CA HIS A 211 3.02 15.30 0.60
C HIS A 211 2.57 14.21 -0.34
N SER A 212 1.67 13.35 0.11
CA SER A 212 1.11 12.26 -0.70
C SER A 212 -0.39 12.50 -0.94
N SER A 213 -0.83 12.22 -2.17
CA SER A 213 -2.25 12.25 -2.54
C SER A 213 -2.77 10.81 -2.70
N ASP A 214 -2.53 9.99 -1.68
CA ASP A 214 -2.81 8.55 -1.68
C ASP A 214 -4.08 8.16 -0.92
N GLU A 215 -4.78 9.12 -0.35
CA GLU A 215 -6.13 8.90 0.17
C GLU A 215 -7.10 8.68 -0.99
N ARG A 216 -7.93 7.66 -0.88
CA ARG A 216 -8.95 7.36 -1.88
C ARG A 216 -10.33 7.66 -1.34
N ARG A 217 -11.15 8.29 -2.15
CA ARG A 217 -12.61 8.32 -1.94
C ARG A 217 -13.21 7.14 -2.67
N PHE A 218 -13.52 6.10 -1.90
CA PHE A 218 -13.93 4.81 -2.48
C PHE A 218 -15.27 4.90 -3.22
N ALA A 219 -16.20 5.73 -2.75
CA ALA A 219 -17.49 5.96 -3.43
C ALA A 219 -17.34 6.54 -4.84
N LEU A 220 -16.33 7.39 -5.07
CA LEU A 220 -16.09 8.07 -6.34
C LEU A 220 -14.99 7.44 -7.17
N ASP A 221 -14.27 6.47 -6.60
CA ASP A 221 -13.13 5.79 -7.23
C ASP A 221 -11.97 6.71 -7.65
N VAL A 222 -11.78 7.81 -6.91
CA VAL A 222 -10.73 8.80 -7.17
C VAL A 222 -9.78 8.94 -5.99
N HIS A 223 -8.53 9.30 -6.27
CA HIS A 223 -7.61 9.74 -5.25
C HIS A 223 -7.91 11.20 -4.92
N ALA A 224 -8.14 11.49 -3.63
CA ALA A 224 -8.44 12.82 -3.12
C ALA A 224 -7.84 12.97 -1.73
N GLY A 225 -7.48 14.21 -1.39
CA GLY A 225 -6.87 14.50 -0.10
C GLY A 225 -5.35 14.61 -0.17
N ARG A 226 -4.77 15.14 0.89
CA ARG A 226 -3.33 15.27 1.08
C ARG A 226 -2.98 14.70 2.43
N GLN A 227 -2.08 13.73 2.46
CA GLN A 227 -1.43 13.27 3.67
C GLN A 227 -0.04 13.87 3.78
N GLN A 228 0.34 14.19 5.02
CA GLN A 228 1.73 14.44 5.38
C GLN A 228 2.36 13.13 5.84
N ILE A 229 3.43 12.76 5.17
CA ILE A 229 4.25 11.59 5.52
C ILE A 229 5.59 12.11 6.02
N TYR A 230 5.91 11.80 7.24
CA TYR A 230 7.17 12.16 7.87
C TYR A 230 8.20 11.07 7.57
N GLU A 231 9.40 11.49 7.21
CA GLU A 231 10.56 10.60 7.01
C GLU A 231 11.55 10.79 8.15
N GLN A 232 11.83 9.70 8.83
CA GLN A 232 12.81 9.63 9.91
C GLN A 232 13.91 8.64 9.54
N PRO A 233 15.20 9.06 9.56
CA PRO A 233 16.30 8.10 9.40
C PRO A 233 16.32 7.12 10.57
N VAL A 234 16.58 5.86 10.29
CA VAL A 234 16.80 4.85 11.33
C VAL A 234 18.19 5.06 11.90
N ARG A 235 18.28 5.52 13.14
CA ARG A 235 19.54 5.63 13.86
C ARG A 235 19.75 4.35 14.66
N GLY A 236 20.80 3.60 14.31
CA GLY A 236 21.37 2.51 15.11
C GLY A 236 20.38 1.47 15.62
N PHE A 237 20.34 0.29 15.00
CA PHE A 237 19.96 -0.91 15.72
C PHE A 237 21.20 -1.39 16.47
N ALA A 238 21.12 -1.40 17.82
CA ALA A 238 22.09 -2.08 18.64
C ALA A 238 21.92 -3.61 18.50
#